data_eebfea952fb8b1af04afdd125e98e90b
#
_entry.id   eebfea952fb8b1af04afdd125e98e90b
#
_cell.length_a   1.000
_cell.length_b   1.000
_cell.length_c   1.000
_cell.angle_alpha   90.00
_cell.angle_beta   90.00
_cell.angle_gamma   90.00
#
_symmetry.space_group_name_H-M   'P 1'
#
loop_
_entity.id
_entity.type
_entity.pdbx_description
1 polymer ?
#
loop_
_entity_poly.entity_id
_entity_poly.type
_entity_poly.pdbx_seq_one_letter_code
_entity_poly.pdbx_strand_id
1 'polypeptide(L)'
;MPQLQPHRPGAVGLRNTPIAGVLLTNADIDHALGLLLLREQEPPLVIYAADETRTALEWIDSVLVKFSGIEWRKITAEFQSLSDSIGFRMIKLPRSVAFQFRDTKSGATVLFAPSVGKLTDELRDAVHTSDVVLFDGTFWSEDELTAVRPGARSAHEMNHLPIRDGSLEFLRQSPARRKVYTHLNNTNPILMPGTRERAHVEQAGIEIARDGLEIVL
;
A
#
# COMPACT_ATOMS: atom_id res chain seq x y z
N MET A 1 -0.88 -14.67 -10.00
CA MET A 1 0.06 -13.59 -9.61
C MET A 1 1.18 -13.45 -10.63
N PRO A 2 0.95 -12.83 -11.80
CA PRO A 2 1.99 -12.65 -12.81
C PRO A 2 3.16 -11.79 -12.32
N GLN A 3 2.89 -10.82 -11.45
CA GLN A 3 3.88 -9.87 -10.93
C GLN A 3 4.95 -10.48 -10.01
N LEU A 4 4.69 -11.64 -9.43
CA LEU A 4 5.67 -12.36 -8.60
C LEU A 4 6.53 -13.35 -9.41
N GLN A 5 6.21 -13.58 -10.69
CA GLN A 5 6.95 -14.55 -11.52
C GLN A 5 8.40 -14.16 -11.80
N PRO A 6 8.76 -12.86 -12.05
CA PRO A 6 10.16 -12.48 -12.29
C PRO A 6 11.05 -12.65 -11.05
N HIS A 7 10.47 -12.61 -9.86
CA HIS A 7 11.17 -12.65 -8.58
C HIS A 7 11.04 -13.99 -7.86
N ARG A 8 10.50 -15.02 -8.51
CA ARG A 8 10.49 -16.36 -7.93
C ARG A 8 11.94 -16.88 -7.85
N PRO A 9 12.53 -17.00 -6.65
CA PRO A 9 13.57 -17.99 -6.45
C PRO A 9 12.95 -19.33 -6.85
N GLY A 10 13.64 -20.13 -7.63
CA GLY A 10 13.13 -21.40 -8.13
C GLY A 10 12.44 -22.17 -7.00
N ALA A 11 11.16 -22.52 -7.20
CA ALA A 11 10.40 -23.22 -6.18
C ALA A 11 11.15 -24.54 -5.84
N VAL A 12 11.63 -24.63 -4.61
CA VAL A 12 12.29 -25.84 -4.10
C VAL A 12 11.28 -26.94 -3.73
N GLY A 13 9.97 -26.68 -3.95
CA GLY A 13 8.87 -27.60 -3.69
C GLY A 13 7.54 -27.07 -4.24
N LEU A 14 6.56 -27.97 -4.37
CA LEU A 14 5.25 -27.69 -4.98
C LEU A 14 4.43 -26.59 -4.28
N ARG A 15 4.70 -26.32 -2.99
CA ARG A 15 3.96 -25.33 -2.16
C ARG A 15 4.83 -24.17 -1.67
N ASN A 16 6.08 -24.09 -2.11
CA ASN A 16 6.97 -23.02 -1.72
C ASN A 16 6.65 -21.71 -2.46
N THR A 17 6.64 -20.61 -1.72
CA THR A 17 6.53 -19.25 -2.22
C THR A 17 7.69 -18.43 -1.65
N PRO A 18 8.21 -17.42 -2.37
CA PRO A 18 9.19 -16.49 -1.83
C PRO A 18 8.59 -15.51 -0.80
N ILE A 19 7.27 -15.57 -0.57
CA ILE A 19 6.58 -14.66 0.37
C ILE A 19 6.84 -15.14 1.79
N ALA A 20 7.63 -14.35 2.54
CA ALA A 20 7.91 -14.61 3.94
C ALA A 20 6.79 -14.09 4.88
N GLY A 21 6.02 -13.13 4.42
CA GLY A 21 4.90 -12.55 5.17
C GLY A 21 4.15 -11.52 4.36
N VAL A 22 2.98 -11.10 4.88
CA VAL A 22 2.12 -10.08 4.29
C VAL A 22 1.84 -9.00 5.32
N LEU A 23 2.00 -7.73 4.95
CA LEU A 23 1.59 -6.59 5.75
C LEU A 23 0.30 -6.03 5.16
N LEU A 24 -0.78 -6.02 5.94
CA LEU A 24 -2.09 -5.53 5.51
C LEU A 24 -2.35 -4.12 5.99
N THR A 25 -2.69 -3.23 5.09
CA THR A 25 -3.02 -1.84 5.39
C THR A 25 -4.45 -1.66 5.88
N ASN A 26 -5.39 -2.48 5.39
CA ASN A 26 -6.80 -2.54 5.81
C ASN A 26 -7.43 -3.89 5.40
N ALA A 27 -8.74 -4.04 5.60
CA ALA A 27 -9.49 -5.25 5.32
C ALA A 27 -10.30 -5.19 4.01
N ASP A 28 -10.10 -4.17 3.17
CA ASP A 28 -10.81 -4.05 1.91
C ASP A 28 -10.43 -5.22 0.97
N ILE A 29 -11.35 -5.61 0.10
CA ILE A 29 -11.21 -6.82 -0.73
C ILE A 29 -9.97 -6.76 -1.61
N ASP A 30 -9.68 -5.62 -2.21
CA ASP A 30 -8.52 -5.39 -3.07
C ASP A 30 -7.18 -5.47 -2.32
N HIS A 31 -7.18 -5.26 -0.99
CA HIS A 31 -6.02 -5.44 -0.12
C HIS A 31 -5.89 -6.86 0.44
N ALA A 32 -6.99 -7.57 0.69
CA ALA A 32 -6.99 -8.79 1.49
C ALA A 32 -7.31 -10.07 0.69
N LEU A 33 -8.06 -10.00 -0.41
CA LEU A 33 -8.50 -11.20 -1.16
C LEU A 33 -7.34 -12.05 -1.68
N GLY A 34 -6.19 -11.44 -1.95
CA GLY A 34 -4.96 -12.11 -2.38
C GLY A 34 -4.47 -13.18 -1.40
N LEU A 35 -4.83 -13.10 -0.12
CA LEU A 35 -4.51 -14.12 0.89
C LEU A 35 -5.05 -15.50 0.52
N LEU A 36 -6.23 -15.58 -0.10
CA LEU A 36 -6.83 -16.84 -0.53
C LEU A 36 -6.02 -17.55 -1.61
N LEU A 37 -5.22 -16.81 -2.38
CA LEU A 37 -4.32 -17.36 -3.40
C LEU A 37 -3.06 -17.99 -2.77
N LEU A 38 -2.78 -17.69 -1.52
CA LEU A 38 -1.65 -18.22 -0.73
C LEU A 38 -2.06 -19.37 0.19
N ARG A 39 -3.29 -19.87 0.09
CA ARG A 39 -3.87 -20.88 0.99
C ARG A 39 -3.08 -22.18 1.10
N GLU A 40 -2.31 -22.53 0.08
CA GLU A 40 -1.53 -23.79 0.04
C GLU A 40 -0.05 -23.58 0.37
N GLN A 41 0.32 -22.41 0.86
CA GLN A 41 1.69 -22.10 1.26
C GLN A 41 2.10 -22.89 2.50
N GLU A 42 3.31 -23.42 2.50
CA GLU A 42 3.99 -24.00 3.67
C GLU A 42 5.32 -23.26 3.92
N PRO A 43 5.66 -22.90 5.15
CA PRO A 43 4.88 -22.94 6.41
C PRO A 43 3.65 -22.02 6.43
N PRO A 44 2.89 -21.94 7.55
CA PRO A 44 1.75 -21.05 7.67
C PRO A 44 2.08 -19.61 7.28
N LEU A 45 1.12 -18.94 6.64
CA LEU A 45 1.29 -17.56 6.18
C LEU A 45 1.36 -16.60 7.37
N VAL A 46 2.46 -15.87 7.49
CA VAL A 46 2.61 -14.81 8.49
C VAL A 46 1.93 -13.54 7.99
N ILE A 47 0.96 -13.02 8.77
CA ILE A 47 0.24 -11.78 8.44
C ILE A 47 0.42 -10.75 9.55
N TYR A 48 0.93 -9.59 9.18
CA TYR A 48 1.06 -8.41 10.03
C TYR A 48 -0.13 -7.49 9.78
N ALA A 49 -0.94 -7.24 10.81
CA ALA A 49 -2.14 -6.41 10.69
C ALA A 49 -2.47 -5.68 12.00
N ALA A 50 -3.21 -4.59 11.90
CA ALA A 50 -3.87 -3.96 13.04
C ALA A 50 -5.00 -4.86 13.56
N ASP A 51 -5.34 -4.72 14.85
CA ASP A 51 -6.37 -5.55 15.49
C ASP A 51 -7.73 -5.40 14.78
N GLU A 52 -8.07 -4.17 14.33
CA GLU A 52 -9.30 -3.90 13.59
C GLU A 52 -9.34 -4.63 12.24
N THR A 53 -8.20 -4.63 11.52
CA THR A 53 -8.07 -5.34 10.23
C THR A 53 -8.20 -6.85 10.42
N ARG A 54 -7.53 -7.40 11.45
CA ARG A 54 -7.63 -8.82 11.80
C ARG A 54 -9.07 -9.22 12.10
N THR A 55 -9.77 -8.44 12.94
CA THR A 55 -11.17 -8.74 13.30
C THR A 55 -12.07 -8.73 12.05
N ALA A 56 -11.91 -7.75 11.17
CA ALA A 56 -12.69 -7.69 9.93
C ALA A 56 -12.42 -8.86 8.96
N LEU A 57 -11.26 -9.55 9.11
CA LEU A 57 -10.84 -10.68 8.27
C LEU A 57 -11.01 -12.06 8.93
N GLU A 58 -11.75 -12.19 10.06
CA GLU A 58 -12.00 -13.47 10.70
C GLU A 58 -12.62 -14.52 9.76
N TRP A 59 -13.38 -14.09 8.77
CA TRP A 59 -13.93 -14.97 7.74
C TRP A 59 -12.86 -15.60 6.85
N ILE A 60 -11.77 -14.87 6.52
CA ILE A 60 -10.62 -15.41 5.77
C ILE A 60 -9.88 -16.43 6.64
N ASP A 61 -9.69 -16.14 7.92
CA ASP A 61 -9.05 -17.05 8.86
C ASP A 61 -9.80 -18.39 8.92
N SER A 62 -11.14 -18.34 9.04
CA SER A 62 -12.00 -19.53 9.05
C SER A 62 -11.89 -20.41 7.78
N VAL A 63 -11.50 -19.82 6.66
CA VAL A 63 -11.24 -20.56 5.42
C VAL A 63 -9.82 -21.11 5.41
N LEU A 64 -8.81 -20.27 5.69
CA LEU A 64 -7.40 -20.63 5.54
C LEU A 64 -6.91 -21.64 6.57
N VAL A 65 -7.51 -21.69 7.75
CA VAL A 65 -7.18 -22.69 8.78
C VAL A 65 -7.39 -24.13 8.30
N LYS A 66 -8.24 -24.36 7.28
CA LYS A 66 -8.48 -25.67 6.67
C LYS A 66 -7.37 -26.12 5.73
N PHE A 67 -6.42 -25.26 5.43
CA PHE A 67 -5.28 -25.50 4.54
C PHE A 67 -3.97 -25.45 5.36
N SER A 68 -3.14 -24.45 5.14
CA SER A 68 -1.85 -24.29 5.85
C SER A 68 -1.92 -23.41 7.09
N GLY A 69 -3.06 -22.71 7.28
CA GLY A 69 -3.26 -21.80 8.41
C GLY A 69 -2.61 -20.43 8.25
N ILE A 70 -2.84 -19.58 9.26
CA ILE A 70 -2.30 -18.22 9.35
C ILE A 70 -1.66 -18.02 10.71
N GLU A 71 -0.52 -17.32 10.72
CA GLU A 71 0.08 -16.76 11.94
C GLU A 71 -0.11 -15.25 11.93
N TRP A 72 -1.01 -14.73 12.77
CA TRP A 72 -1.21 -13.29 12.93
C TRP A 72 -0.14 -12.68 13.82
N ARG A 73 0.49 -11.61 13.36
CA ARG A 73 1.43 -10.80 14.12
C ARG A 73 0.94 -9.38 14.27
N LYS A 74 1.04 -8.88 15.50
CA LYS A 74 0.67 -7.51 15.83
C LYS A 74 1.65 -6.51 15.26
N ILE A 75 1.14 -5.38 14.78
CA ILE A 75 1.93 -4.23 14.34
C ILE A 75 1.84 -3.09 15.36
N THR A 76 2.90 -2.29 15.48
CA THR A 76 2.97 -1.19 16.42
C THR A 76 3.47 0.10 15.76
N ALA A 77 3.31 1.23 16.45
CA ALA A 77 3.87 2.51 16.04
C ALA A 77 5.41 2.58 16.20
N GLU A 78 5.98 1.67 17.01
CA GLU A 78 7.41 1.54 17.17
C GLU A 78 8.01 0.69 16.05
N PHE A 79 9.28 0.93 15.71
CA PHE A 79 9.98 0.11 14.74
C PHE A 79 10.16 -1.33 15.23
N GLN A 80 9.69 -2.27 14.44
CA GLN A 80 9.82 -3.71 14.61
C GLN A 80 10.74 -4.28 13.54
N SER A 81 11.47 -5.36 13.84
CA SER A 81 12.25 -6.08 12.84
C SER A 81 11.31 -6.86 11.90
N LEU A 82 11.49 -6.69 10.59
CA LEU A 82 10.88 -7.53 9.57
C LEU A 82 11.86 -8.60 9.09
N SER A 83 13.14 -8.22 8.99
CA SER A 83 14.27 -9.10 8.65
C SER A 83 15.55 -8.57 9.29
N ASP A 84 16.68 -9.21 9.04
CA ASP A 84 17.99 -8.78 9.55
C ASP A 84 18.41 -7.38 9.10
N SER A 85 17.87 -6.90 7.99
CA SER A 85 18.21 -5.61 7.38
C SER A 85 17.05 -4.64 7.26
N ILE A 86 15.81 -5.06 7.55
CA ILE A 86 14.62 -4.21 7.36
C ILE A 86 13.83 -4.12 8.66
N GLY A 87 13.68 -2.90 9.16
CA GLY A 87 12.71 -2.55 10.18
C GLY A 87 11.46 -1.93 9.56
N PHE A 88 10.32 -2.03 10.23
CA PHE A 88 9.10 -1.35 9.83
C PHE A 88 8.32 -0.86 11.05
N ARG A 89 7.47 0.13 10.84
CA ARG A 89 6.49 0.60 11.81
C ARG A 89 5.16 0.93 11.15
N MET A 90 4.10 0.89 11.93
CA MET A 90 2.77 1.34 11.52
C MET A 90 2.61 2.84 11.73
N ILE A 91 1.99 3.51 10.76
CA ILE A 91 1.42 4.86 10.90
C ILE A 91 -0.09 4.70 10.91
N LYS A 92 -0.74 5.06 12.01
CA LYS A 92 -2.20 4.92 12.14
C LYS A 92 -2.92 5.98 11.30
N LEU A 93 -3.90 5.54 10.52
CA LEU A 93 -4.78 6.38 9.73
C LEU A 93 -6.26 6.09 10.07
N PRO A 94 -7.19 6.99 9.78
CA PRO A 94 -8.60 6.65 9.82
C PRO A 94 -8.92 5.48 8.87
N ARG A 95 -9.42 4.37 9.35
CA ARG A 95 -9.87 3.16 8.60
C ARG A 95 -8.75 2.36 7.89
N SER A 96 -7.48 2.74 8.01
CA SER A 96 -6.35 2.04 7.39
C SER A 96 -5.07 2.24 8.22
N VAL A 97 -3.98 1.66 7.75
CA VAL A 97 -2.64 1.99 8.23
C VAL A 97 -1.70 2.21 7.04
N ALA A 98 -0.68 3.04 7.23
CA ALA A 98 0.49 3.08 6.35
C ALA A 98 1.66 2.38 7.03
N PHE A 99 2.65 1.98 6.24
CA PHE A 99 3.89 1.37 6.74
C PHE A 99 5.08 2.23 6.36
N GLN A 100 5.92 2.54 7.35
CA GLN A 100 7.24 3.10 7.10
C GLN A 100 8.29 2.01 7.32
N PHE A 101 9.09 1.77 6.28
CA PHE A 101 10.21 0.82 6.30
C PHE A 101 11.52 1.57 6.46
N ARG A 102 12.51 0.92 7.08
CA ARG A 102 13.86 1.42 7.22
C ARG A 102 14.86 0.30 6.94
N ASP A 103 15.80 0.56 6.06
CA ASP A 103 17.01 -0.26 5.96
C ASP A 103 17.90 0.02 7.18
N THR A 104 18.22 -1.00 7.94
CA THR A 104 19.01 -0.86 9.18
C THR A 104 20.50 -0.54 8.94
N LYS A 105 21.00 -0.78 7.71
CA LYS A 105 22.40 -0.54 7.33
C LYS A 105 22.62 0.86 6.77
N SER A 106 21.81 1.26 5.80
CA SER A 106 21.91 2.58 5.16
C SER A 106 21.15 3.67 5.91
N GLY A 107 20.15 3.30 6.72
CA GLY A 107 19.20 4.22 7.32
C GLY A 107 18.13 4.73 6.35
N ALA A 108 18.16 4.34 5.07
CA ALA A 108 17.19 4.78 4.09
C ALA A 108 15.76 4.34 4.43
N THR A 109 14.80 5.21 4.13
CA THR A 109 13.41 5.03 4.56
C THR A 109 12.43 5.09 3.40
N VAL A 110 11.42 4.21 3.45
CA VAL A 110 10.31 4.16 2.47
C VAL A 110 8.99 4.21 3.21
N LEU A 111 8.10 5.12 2.81
CA LEU A 111 6.72 5.14 3.25
C LEU A 111 5.82 4.50 2.18
N PHE A 112 4.96 3.58 2.60
CA PHE A 112 3.90 2.98 1.79
C PHE A 112 2.54 3.31 2.40
N ALA A 113 1.80 4.20 1.76
CA ALA A 113 0.51 4.72 2.22
C ALA A 113 -0.54 4.64 1.09
N PRO A 114 -1.08 3.44 0.75
CA PRO A 114 -1.93 3.24 -0.42
C PRO A 114 -3.40 3.63 -0.22
N SER A 115 -3.84 3.86 1.03
CA SER A 115 -5.22 4.25 1.33
C SER A 115 -5.21 5.36 2.38
N VAL A 116 -5.38 6.61 1.92
CA VAL A 116 -5.28 7.82 2.74
C VAL A 116 -6.55 8.65 2.59
N GLY A 117 -7.42 8.63 3.59
CA GLY A 117 -8.61 9.49 3.60
C GLY A 117 -8.36 10.88 4.16
N LYS A 118 -7.29 11.06 4.95
CA LYS A 118 -6.96 12.34 5.60
C LYS A 118 -5.46 12.41 5.92
N LEU A 119 -4.88 13.60 5.78
CA LEU A 119 -3.52 13.90 6.22
C LEU A 119 -3.50 14.13 7.75
N THR A 120 -3.14 13.10 8.52
CA THR A 120 -2.89 13.22 9.97
C THR A 120 -1.49 13.79 10.22
N ASP A 121 -1.22 14.27 11.42
CA ASP A 121 0.09 14.81 11.77
C ASP A 121 1.16 13.70 11.72
N GLU A 122 0.83 12.48 12.18
CA GLU A 122 1.73 11.34 12.09
C GLU A 122 2.07 10.95 10.64
N LEU A 123 1.10 11.05 9.73
CA LEU A 123 1.36 10.80 8.31
C LEU A 123 2.23 11.90 7.70
N ARG A 124 1.97 13.17 8.05
CA ARG A 124 2.80 14.31 7.61
C ARG A 124 4.25 14.12 8.02
N ASP A 125 4.48 13.78 9.29
CA ASP A 125 5.82 13.51 9.83
C ASP A 125 6.47 12.32 9.14
N ALA A 126 5.73 11.23 8.90
CA ALA A 126 6.23 10.07 8.18
C ALA A 126 6.63 10.40 6.73
N VAL A 127 5.84 11.23 6.02
CA VAL A 127 6.18 11.71 4.68
C VAL A 127 7.45 12.57 4.71
N HIS A 128 7.58 13.49 5.69
CA HIS A 128 8.75 14.36 5.80
C HIS A 128 10.05 13.63 6.17
N THR A 129 9.93 12.51 6.85
CA THR A 129 11.08 11.71 7.30
C THR A 129 11.38 10.51 6.40
N SER A 130 10.71 10.41 5.25
CA SER A 130 10.94 9.31 4.30
C SER A 130 11.71 9.79 3.06
N ASP A 131 12.69 8.99 2.64
CA ASP A 131 13.43 9.22 1.40
C ASP A 131 12.58 8.95 0.16
N VAL A 132 11.74 7.92 0.24
CA VAL A 132 10.82 7.53 -0.82
C VAL A 132 9.41 7.41 -0.25
N VAL A 133 8.44 7.97 -0.97
CA VAL A 133 7.03 7.95 -0.59
C VAL A 133 6.20 7.34 -1.71
N LEU A 134 5.58 6.18 -1.44
CA LEU A 134 4.52 5.61 -2.26
C LEU A 134 3.19 5.99 -1.62
N PHE A 135 2.42 6.82 -2.30
CA PHE A 135 1.23 7.47 -1.74
C PHE A 135 -0.03 7.11 -2.51
N ASP A 136 -1.16 7.20 -1.84
CA ASP A 136 -2.49 6.97 -2.39
C ASP A 136 -2.77 7.89 -3.60
N GLY A 137 -2.97 7.27 -4.74
CA GLY A 137 -3.30 7.91 -6.01
C GLY A 137 -4.64 7.46 -6.57
N THR A 138 -5.54 6.93 -5.74
CA THR A 138 -6.76 6.25 -6.19
C THR A 138 -7.58 7.13 -7.12
N PHE A 139 -7.90 8.37 -6.73
CA PHE A 139 -8.74 9.27 -7.50
C PHE A 139 -8.06 10.61 -7.77
N TRP A 140 -8.26 11.13 -9.00
CA TRP A 140 -7.83 12.49 -9.34
C TRP A 140 -8.66 13.55 -8.64
N SER A 141 -10.01 13.41 -8.67
CA SER A 141 -10.95 14.36 -8.08
C SER A 141 -11.98 13.67 -7.20
N GLU A 142 -12.65 14.43 -6.37
CA GLU A 142 -13.70 13.96 -5.45
C GLU A 142 -14.84 13.23 -6.17
N ASP A 143 -15.23 13.73 -7.33
CA ASP A 143 -16.37 13.31 -8.13
C ASP A 143 -16.02 12.36 -9.29
N GLU A 144 -14.74 11.94 -9.41
CA GLU A 144 -14.25 11.13 -10.54
C GLU A 144 -15.12 9.91 -10.81
N LEU A 145 -15.40 9.12 -9.79
CA LEU A 145 -16.18 7.89 -9.96
C LEU A 145 -17.66 8.19 -10.13
N THR A 146 -18.21 9.18 -9.46
CA THR A 146 -19.62 9.57 -9.58
C THR A 146 -19.95 10.15 -10.95
N ALA A 147 -18.97 10.78 -11.60
CA ALA A 147 -19.13 11.32 -12.96
C ALA A 147 -19.28 10.20 -14.01
N VAL A 148 -18.63 9.06 -13.82
CA VAL A 148 -18.70 7.91 -14.75
C VAL A 148 -19.76 6.88 -14.34
N ARG A 149 -20.12 6.83 -13.06
CA ARG A 149 -21.11 5.90 -12.50
C ARG A 149 -22.05 6.62 -11.53
N PRO A 150 -23.20 7.10 -11.98
CA PRO A 150 -24.19 7.73 -11.10
C PRO A 150 -24.56 6.83 -9.92
N GLY A 151 -24.58 7.41 -8.72
CA GLY A 151 -24.84 6.68 -7.47
C GLY A 151 -23.63 5.95 -6.85
N ALA A 152 -22.46 6.03 -7.46
CA ALA A 152 -21.22 5.60 -6.81
C ALA A 152 -20.88 6.51 -5.62
N ARG A 153 -20.04 6.02 -4.69
CA ARG A 153 -19.49 6.82 -3.60
C ARG A 153 -18.43 7.77 -4.12
N SER A 154 -18.28 8.91 -3.45
CA SER A 154 -17.22 9.88 -3.72
C SER A 154 -15.87 9.37 -3.19
N ALA A 155 -14.77 10.05 -3.55
CA ALA A 155 -13.43 9.68 -3.09
C ALA A 155 -13.32 9.65 -1.55
N HIS A 156 -13.79 10.70 -0.86
CA HIS A 156 -13.78 10.74 0.61
C HIS A 156 -14.68 9.70 1.27
N GLU A 157 -15.85 9.41 0.69
CA GLU A 157 -16.72 8.33 1.19
C GLU A 157 -16.07 6.95 1.08
N MET A 158 -15.13 6.79 0.13
CA MET A 158 -14.30 5.60 -0.04
C MET A 158 -12.99 5.66 0.76
N ASN A 159 -12.79 6.69 1.59
CA ASN A 159 -11.59 6.92 2.39
C ASN A 159 -10.32 7.20 1.56
N HIS A 160 -10.47 7.91 0.44
CA HIS A 160 -9.35 8.37 -0.38
C HIS A 160 -9.33 9.89 -0.49
N LEU A 161 -8.15 10.48 -0.27
CA LEU A 161 -7.90 11.89 -0.46
C LEU A 161 -7.62 12.15 -1.95
N PRO A 162 -8.43 12.96 -2.65
CA PRO A 162 -8.20 13.23 -4.06
C PRO A 162 -6.82 13.84 -4.33
N ILE A 163 -6.25 13.51 -5.50
CA ILE A 163 -4.93 14.03 -5.89
C ILE A 163 -5.01 15.56 -6.06
N ARG A 164 -5.92 16.06 -6.92
CA ARG A 164 -5.99 17.45 -7.37
C ARG A 164 -6.07 18.44 -6.22
N ASP A 165 -7.03 18.24 -5.33
CA ASP A 165 -7.38 19.20 -4.28
C ASP A 165 -6.90 18.78 -2.89
N GLY A 166 -6.16 17.66 -2.78
CA GLY A 166 -5.76 17.06 -1.53
C GLY A 166 -4.26 16.78 -1.43
N SER A 167 -3.76 15.77 -2.14
CA SER A 167 -2.39 15.27 -1.92
C SER A 167 -1.34 15.87 -2.85
N LEU A 168 -1.69 16.43 -4.01
CA LEU A 168 -0.72 16.88 -5.01
C LEU A 168 0.23 17.95 -4.45
N GLU A 169 -0.32 19.03 -3.91
CA GLU A 169 0.48 20.13 -3.38
C GLU A 169 1.25 19.71 -2.12
N PHE A 170 0.65 18.90 -1.27
CA PHE A 170 1.31 18.35 -0.09
C PHE A 170 2.56 17.54 -0.46
N LEU A 171 2.44 16.62 -1.42
CA LEU A 171 3.58 15.83 -1.88
C LEU A 171 4.60 16.68 -2.65
N ARG A 172 4.15 17.65 -3.45
CA ARG A 172 5.06 18.56 -4.15
C ARG A 172 6.01 19.27 -3.20
N GLN A 173 5.52 19.70 -2.03
CA GLN A 173 6.28 20.40 -1.00
C GLN A 173 7.10 19.46 -0.09
N SER A 174 6.87 18.15 -0.17
CA SER A 174 7.59 17.17 0.64
C SER A 174 9.07 17.12 0.26
N PRO A 175 9.99 16.95 1.23
CA PRO A 175 11.43 16.82 0.99
C PRO A 175 11.85 15.44 0.45
N ALA A 176 10.92 14.48 0.36
CA ALA A 176 11.22 13.14 -0.14
C ALA A 176 11.87 13.20 -1.52
N ARG A 177 12.98 12.46 -1.68
CA ARG A 177 13.72 12.41 -2.94
C ARG A 177 12.89 11.83 -4.08
N ARG A 178 12.02 10.87 -3.76
CA ARG A 178 11.16 10.18 -4.72
C ARG A 178 9.74 10.10 -4.18
N LYS A 179 8.79 10.52 -4.98
CA LYS A 179 7.36 10.53 -4.65
C LYS A 179 6.62 9.83 -5.78
N VAL A 180 5.81 8.85 -5.43
CA VAL A 180 5.15 7.96 -6.39
C VAL A 180 3.69 7.79 -6.01
N TYR A 181 2.77 8.13 -6.89
CA TYR A 181 1.38 7.72 -6.73
C TYR A 181 1.21 6.23 -7.07
N THR A 182 0.61 5.50 -6.17
CA THR A 182 0.26 4.07 -6.30
C THR A 182 -1.22 3.86 -6.00
N HIS A 183 -1.71 2.62 -6.05
CA HIS A 183 -3.12 2.30 -5.76
C HIS A 183 -4.10 3.09 -6.65
N LEU A 184 -3.87 3.06 -7.95
CA LEU A 184 -4.59 3.88 -8.93
C LEU A 184 -5.90 3.19 -9.35
N ASN A 185 -7.04 3.89 -9.26
CA ASN A 185 -8.28 3.38 -9.81
C ASN A 185 -8.25 3.45 -11.35
N ASN A 186 -8.92 2.51 -12.00
CA ASN A 186 -8.96 2.42 -13.47
C ASN A 186 -9.69 3.60 -14.15
N THR A 187 -10.43 4.41 -13.39
CA THR A 187 -11.06 5.65 -13.89
C THR A 187 -10.14 6.87 -13.80
N ASN A 188 -8.99 6.75 -13.10
CA ASN A 188 -8.13 7.88 -12.86
C ASN A 188 -7.44 8.36 -14.15
N PRO A 189 -7.66 9.61 -14.59
CA PRO A 189 -7.12 10.12 -15.84
C PRO A 189 -5.59 10.18 -15.89
N ILE A 190 -4.89 10.15 -14.73
CA ILE A 190 -3.43 10.14 -14.73
C ILE A 190 -2.83 8.86 -15.32
N LEU A 191 -3.61 7.77 -15.42
CA LEU A 191 -3.19 6.53 -16.08
C LEU A 191 -3.00 6.71 -17.60
N MET A 192 -3.72 7.64 -18.20
CA MET A 192 -3.70 7.84 -19.65
C MET A 192 -2.57 8.80 -20.06
N PRO A 193 -1.65 8.38 -20.95
CA PRO A 193 -0.65 9.27 -21.51
C PRO A 193 -1.26 10.47 -22.20
N GLY A 194 -0.67 11.65 -22.00
CA GLY A 194 -1.07 12.89 -22.68
C GLY A 194 -2.25 13.65 -22.05
N THR A 195 -2.81 13.17 -20.93
CA THR A 195 -3.83 13.92 -20.18
C THR A 195 -3.21 15.11 -19.44
N ARG A 196 -4.00 16.15 -19.22
CA ARG A 196 -3.58 17.33 -18.43
C ARG A 196 -3.31 16.96 -16.98
N GLU A 197 -4.10 16.07 -16.43
CA GLU A 197 -3.98 15.55 -15.07
C GLU A 197 -2.63 14.86 -14.87
N ARG A 198 -2.25 13.99 -15.80
CA ARG A 198 -0.93 13.35 -15.78
C ARG A 198 0.21 14.37 -15.87
N ALA A 199 0.10 15.33 -16.78
CA ALA A 199 1.09 16.38 -16.91
C ALA A 199 1.25 17.21 -15.63
N HIS A 200 0.18 17.49 -14.88
CA HIS A 200 0.23 18.17 -13.59
C HIS A 200 1.01 17.36 -12.54
N VAL A 201 0.77 16.05 -12.47
CA VAL A 201 1.50 15.15 -11.55
C VAL A 201 2.99 15.14 -11.88
N GLU A 202 3.32 14.96 -13.16
CA GLU A 202 4.72 14.91 -13.63
C GLU A 202 5.44 16.27 -13.42
N GLN A 203 4.77 17.40 -13.66
CA GLN A 203 5.31 18.74 -13.39
C GLN A 203 5.52 19.01 -11.90
N ALA A 204 4.73 18.39 -11.03
CA ALA A 204 4.93 18.44 -9.57
C ALA A 204 6.12 17.59 -9.11
N GLY A 205 6.82 16.88 -10.01
CA GLY A 205 7.94 16.00 -9.69
C GLY A 205 7.50 14.71 -8.99
N ILE A 206 6.28 14.25 -9.29
CA ILE A 206 5.71 13.02 -8.73
C ILE A 206 5.60 11.99 -9.85
N GLU A 207 6.04 10.77 -9.56
CA GLU A 207 5.96 9.64 -10.48
C GLU A 207 4.60 8.95 -10.36
N ILE A 208 4.21 8.22 -11.40
CA ILE A 208 3.03 7.35 -11.41
C ILE A 208 3.52 5.91 -11.44
N ALA A 209 3.10 5.12 -10.47
CA ALA A 209 3.51 3.72 -10.36
C ALA A 209 3.07 2.90 -11.58
N ARG A 210 3.88 1.92 -11.90
CA ARG A 210 3.60 0.90 -12.91
C ARG A 210 4.00 -0.47 -12.37
N ASP A 211 3.39 -1.52 -12.89
CA ASP A 211 3.78 -2.88 -12.56
C ASP A 211 5.27 -3.11 -12.89
N GLY A 212 5.99 -3.73 -11.96
CA GLY A 212 7.43 -3.95 -12.10
C GLY A 212 8.30 -2.72 -11.83
N LEU A 213 7.75 -1.63 -11.24
CA LEU A 213 8.58 -0.51 -10.80
C LEU A 213 9.57 -0.96 -9.73
N GLU A 214 10.86 -0.77 -10.00
CA GLU A 214 11.93 -1.02 -9.04
C GLU A 214 12.41 0.31 -8.43
N ILE A 215 12.64 0.29 -7.12
CA ILE A 215 13.14 1.44 -6.36
C ILE A 215 14.42 1.02 -5.67
N VAL A 216 15.51 1.66 -6.02
CA VAL A 216 16.81 1.49 -5.36
C VAL A 216 16.97 2.62 -4.33
N LEU A 217 17.33 2.27 -3.11
CA LEU A 217 17.51 3.17 -1.96
C LEU A 217 18.97 3.59 -1.76
#